data_c2412ec1743c5c4e20e6ad436dfaf43e
#
_entry.id   c2412ec1743c5c4e20e6ad436dfaf43e
#
_cell.length_a   1.000
_cell.length_b   1.000
_cell.length_c   1.000
_cell.angle_alpha   90.00
_cell.angle_beta   90.00
_cell.angle_gamma   90.00
#
_symmetry.space_group_name_H-M   'P 1'
#
loop_
_entity.id
_entity.type
_entity.pdbx_description
1 polymer ?
#
loop_
_entity_poly.entity_id
_entity_poly.type
_entity_poly.pdbx_seq_one_letter_code
_entity_poly.pdbx_strand_id
1 'polypeptide(L)'
;PPKVEVYQSRILHKDELVIERDCEQMIDSIDNISKSKVLICAKATKQIINLVSHTTFVQDLADRGYSWMTITSKTGAIIDGEKVDREEFFNTLNAWGKDSTKKFVVLHHSILSEGINVNGLEAVLFLRSMDYIGISQTIGRVIRLGDATKTFGLVCIPVYSKVGISTSRKVQAVVDTVFNKGEPAISIVNN
;
A
#
# COMPACT_ATOMS: atom_id res chain seq x y z
N PRO A 1 -9.53 -12.95 -8.98
CA PRO A 1 -9.57 -12.43 -7.61
C PRO A 1 -8.20 -11.95 -7.15
N PRO A 2 -8.14 -10.92 -6.34
CA PRO A 2 -6.87 -10.46 -5.84
C PRO A 2 -6.25 -11.48 -4.90
N LYS A 3 -4.95 -11.59 -4.98
CA LYS A 3 -4.18 -12.40 -4.05
C LYS A 3 -3.94 -11.60 -2.78
N VAL A 4 -4.27 -12.18 -1.64
CA VAL A 4 -4.02 -11.57 -0.34
C VAL A 4 -2.89 -12.31 0.34
N GLU A 5 -1.84 -11.59 0.70
CA GLU A 5 -0.73 -12.11 1.49
C GLU A 5 -0.62 -11.34 2.80
N VAL A 6 -0.49 -12.08 3.88
CA VAL A 6 -0.36 -11.52 5.21
C VAL A 6 1.05 -11.80 5.70
N TYR A 7 1.80 -10.74 6.01
CA TYR A 7 3.16 -10.85 6.51
C TYR A 7 3.19 -10.63 8.00
N GLN A 8 3.89 -11.51 8.70
CA GLN A 8 4.16 -11.32 10.12
C GLN A 8 5.39 -10.43 10.28
N SER A 9 5.23 -9.34 11.05
CA SER A 9 6.36 -8.48 11.35
C SER A 9 7.38 -9.21 12.21
N ARG A 10 8.64 -9.14 11.80
CA ARG A 10 9.74 -9.69 12.59
C ARG A 10 9.97 -8.88 13.87
N ILE A 11 10.63 -9.48 14.82
CA ILE A 11 11.04 -8.81 16.05
C ILE A 11 12.10 -7.75 15.70
N LEU A 12 12.04 -6.60 16.37
CA LEU A 12 13.04 -5.55 16.20
C LEU A 12 14.42 -6.06 16.61
N HIS A 13 15.44 -5.70 15.83
CA HIS A 13 16.82 -5.87 16.24
C HIS A 13 17.13 -4.90 17.39
N LYS A 14 18.21 -5.17 18.13
CA LYS A 14 18.68 -4.28 19.19
C LYS A 14 18.92 -2.88 18.61
N ASP A 15 18.36 -1.88 19.31
CA ASP A 15 18.49 -0.45 18.93
C ASP A 15 17.84 -0.08 17.58
N GLU A 16 17.12 -0.98 16.95
CA GLU A 16 16.39 -0.70 15.72
C GLU A 16 15.09 0.07 16.02
N LEU A 17 14.80 1.10 15.23
CA LEU A 17 13.53 1.80 15.28
C LEU A 17 12.46 1.06 14.50
N VAL A 18 11.20 1.17 14.94
CA VAL A 18 10.06 0.57 14.24
C VAL A 18 10.00 0.99 12.78
N ILE A 19 10.26 2.27 12.48
CA ILE A 19 10.20 2.79 11.11
C ILE A 19 11.30 2.17 10.22
N GLU A 20 12.44 1.82 10.77
CA GLU A 20 13.51 1.14 10.03
C GLU A 20 13.08 -0.27 9.61
N ARG A 21 12.45 -1.01 10.54
CA ARG A 21 11.87 -2.32 10.24
C ARG A 21 10.74 -2.19 9.21
N ASP A 22 9.87 -1.22 9.36
CA ASP A 22 8.77 -0.97 8.42
C ASP A 22 9.30 -0.67 7.03
N CYS A 23 10.38 0.12 6.92
CA CYS A 23 11.05 0.38 5.66
C CYS A 23 11.52 -0.93 5.00
N GLU A 24 12.26 -1.74 5.72
CA GLU A 24 12.75 -3.04 5.22
C GLU A 24 11.59 -3.92 4.75
N GLN A 25 10.53 -4.02 5.54
CA GLN A 25 9.38 -4.86 5.20
C GLN A 25 8.62 -4.37 3.98
N MET A 26 8.47 -3.05 3.82
CA MET A 26 7.80 -2.50 2.65
C MET A 26 8.63 -2.73 1.38
N ILE A 27 9.92 -2.55 1.45
CA ILE A 27 10.81 -2.81 0.30
C ILE A 27 10.81 -4.30 -0.06
N ASP A 28 10.90 -5.18 0.92
CA ASP A 28 10.81 -6.63 0.68
C ASP A 28 9.47 -7.01 0.04
N SER A 29 8.38 -6.42 0.50
CA SER A 29 7.06 -6.64 -0.07
C SER A 29 6.99 -6.16 -1.52
N ILE A 30 7.52 -4.99 -1.82
CA ILE A 30 7.56 -4.45 -3.18
C ILE A 30 8.36 -5.38 -4.10
N ASP A 31 9.50 -5.88 -3.65
CA ASP A 31 10.31 -6.83 -4.41
C ASP A 31 9.56 -8.15 -4.68
N ASN A 32 8.83 -8.64 -3.67
CA ASN A 32 8.13 -9.93 -3.76
C ASN A 32 6.87 -9.89 -4.62
N ILE A 33 6.12 -8.78 -4.60
CA ILE A 33 4.88 -8.69 -5.36
C ILE A 33 5.08 -8.47 -6.85
N SER A 34 6.20 -7.93 -7.25
CA SER A 34 6.55 -7.66 -8.66
C SER A 34 5.47 -6.85 -9.41
N LYS A 35 4.84 -5.90 -8.73
CA LYS A 35 3.86 -4.98 -9.31
C LYS A 35 4.45 -3.60 -9.47
N SER A 36 4.00 -2.89 -10.50
CA SER A 36 4.58 -1.59 -10.87
C SER A 36 3.87 -0.41 -10.20
N LYS A 37 2.64 -0.59 -9.75
CA LYS A 37 1.80 0.51 -9.28
C LYS A 37 1.22 0.13 -7.92
N VAL A 38 1.79 0.72 -6.87
CA VAL A 38 1.57 0.29 -5.49
C VAL A 38 1.03 1.45 -4.65
N LEU A 39 -0.03 1.19 -3.89
CA LEU A 39 -0.50 2.07 -2.84
C LEU A 39 -0.04 1.53 -1.49
N ILE A 40 0.58 2.38 -0.68
CA ILE A 40 0.88 2.06 0.72
C ILE A 40 -0.04 2.87 1.61
N CYS A 41 -0.87 2.18 2.39
CA CYS A 41 -1.76 2.78 3.36
C CYS A 41 -1.05 2.86 4.71
N ALA A 42 -0.68 4.08 5.12
CA ALA A 42 -0.08 4.35 6.42
C ALA A 42 -1.15 4.69 7.46
N LYS A 43 -0.78 4.65 8.73
CA LYS A 43 -1.71 4.96 9.82
C LYS A 43 -1.84 6.46 10.10
N ALA A 44 -0.84 7.26 9.72
CA ALA A 44 -0.81 8.70 9.99
C ALA A 44 0.21 9.40 9.11
N THR A 45 0.03 10.70 8.94
CA THR A 45 0.99 11.57 8.25
C THR A 45 2.40 11.46 8.83
N LYS A 46 2.53 11.40 10.16
CA LYS A 46 3.82 11.27 10.82
C LYS A 46 4.58 10.01 10.39
N GLN A 47 3.89 8.90 10.21
CA GLN A 47 4.53 7.66 9.74
C GLN A 47 5.06 7.82 8.31
N ILE A 48 4.31 8.48 7.44
CA ILE A 48 4.75 8.77 6.06
C ILE A 48 5.99 9.65 6.08
N ILE A 49 5.97 10.74 6.85
CA ILE A 49 7.10 11.68 6.96
C ILE A 49 8.34 10.94 7.48
N ASN A 50 8.19 10.13 8.51
CA ASN A 50 9.31 9.37 9.07
C ASN A 50 9.89 8.37 8.06
N LEU A 51 9.03 7.67 7.33
CA LEU A 51 9.47 6.71 6.32
C LEU A 51 10.27 7.40 5.21
N VAL A 52 9.78 8.53 4.73
CA VAL A 52 10.42 9.28 3.64
C VAL A 52 11.69 10.00 4.11
N SER A 53 11.66 10.61 5.30
CA SER A 53 12.71 11.52 5.74
C SER A 53 13.77 10.87 6.63
N HIS A 54 13.45 9.77 7.31
CA HIS A 54 14.30 9.18 8.34
C HIS A 54 14.71 7.73 8.05
N THR A 55 14.45 7.24 6.84
CA THR A 55 14.88 5.93 6.38
C THR A 55 15.45 6.02 4.98
N THR A 56 15.95 4.90 4.47
CA THR A 56 16.45 4.79 3.10
C THR A 56 15.33 4.50 2.08
N PHE A 57 14.07 4.59 2.47
CA PHE A 57 12.94 4.11 1.68
C PHE A 57 12.90 4.69 0.27
N VAL A 58 12.99 6.01 0.14
CA VAL A 58 12.90 6.68 -1.19
C VAL A 58 14.11 6.37 -2.06
N GLN A 59 15.30 6.21 -1.46
CA GLN A 59 16.48 5.77 -2.18
C GLN A 59 16.34 4.32 -2.65
N ASP A 60 15.82 3.46 -1.79
CA ASP A 60 15.57 2.05 -2.12
C ASP A 60 14.55 1.92 -3.26
N LEU A 61 13.54 2.78 -3.29
CA LEU A 61 12.61 2.86 -4.41
C LEU A 61 13.29 3.31 -5.69
N ALA A 62 14.10 4.38 -5.62
CA ALA A 62 14.84 4.88 -6.78
C ALA A 62 15.78 3.83 -7.37
N ASP A 63 16.47 3.08 -6.51
CA ASP A 63 17.36 1.99 -6.93
C ASP A 63 16.62 0.90 -7.71
N ARG A 64 15.30 0.78 -7.51
CA ARG A 64 14.43 -0.18 -8.19
C ARG A 64 13.64 0.43 -9.35
N GLY A 65 13.90 1.69 -9.66
CA GLY A 65 13.21 2.39 -10.75
C GLY A 65 11.81 2.86 -10.41
N TYR A 66 11.45 2.95 -9.13
CA TYR A 66 10.15 3.47 -8.69
C TYR A 66 10.22 4.95 -8.38
N SER A 67 9.24 5.69 -8.89
CA SER A 67 8.90 7.02 -8.37
C SER A 67 8.00 6.89 -7.15
N TRP A 68 7.89 7.94 -6.38
CA TRP A 68 6.99 7.98 -5.23
C TRP A 68 6.21 9.28 -5.18
N MET A 69 5.02 9.21 -4.61
CA MET A 69 4.14 10.36 -4.45
C MET A 69 3.41 10.26 -3.11
N THR A 70 3.15 11.40 -2.53
CA THR A 70 2.33 11.50 -1.33
C THR A 70 1.56 12.81 -1.31
N ILE A 71 0.42 12.81 -0.66
CA ILE A 71 -0.35 14.03 -0.40
C ILE A 71 -0.92 13.96 1.01
N THR A 72 -0.59 14.94 1.83
CA THR A 72 -1.11 15.06 3.19
C THR A 72 -1.44 16.52 3.48
N SER A 73 -2.32 16.77 4.44
CA SER A 73 -2.66 18.12 4.86
C SER A 73 -1.44 18.87 5.43
N LYS A 74 -0.46 18.14 5.95
CA LYS A 74 0.72 18.72 6.60
C LYS A 74 1.83 19.02 5.61
N THR A 75 2.01 18.18 4.59
CA THR A 75 3.11 18.31 3.62
C THR A 75 2.66 18.93 2.30
N GLY A 76 1.35 18.94 2.02
CA GLY A 76 0.86 19.16 0.67
C GLY A 76 1.19 17.99 -0.24
N ALA A 77 1.06 18.20 -1.54
CA ALA A 77 1.35 17.18 -2.55
C ALA A 77 2.84 17.18 -2.89
N ILE A 78 3.43 15.99 -2.96
CA ILE A 78 4.86 15.80 -3.27
C ILE A 78 4.99 14.67 -4.29
N ILE A 79 5.79 14.89 -5.32
CA ILE A 79 6.15 13.87 -6.32
C ILE A 79 7.66 13.83 -6.44
N ASP A 80 8.26 12.69 -6.14
CA ASP A 80 9.71 12.47 -6.16
C ASP A 80 10.50 13.57 -5.40
N GLY A 81 9.97 13.99 -4.25
CA GLY A 81 10.60 14.99 -3.40
C GLY A 81 10.26 16.43 -3.73
N GLU A 82 9.58 16.71 -4.83
CA GLU A 82 9.21 18.06 -5.24
C GLU A 82 7.77 18.39 -4.89
N LYS A 83 7.55 19.58 -4.35
CA LYS A 83 6.19 20.05 -4.07
C LYS A 83 5.48 20.41 -5.36
N VAL A 84 4.25 19.93 -5.47
CA VAL A 84 3.35 20.21 -6.60
C VAL A 84 2.00 20.65 -6.04
N ASP A 85 1.15 21.23 -6.87
CA ASP A 85 -0.21 21.49 -6.46
C ASP A 85 -1.08 20.22 -6.50
N ARG A 86 -2.26 20.30 -5.91
CA ARG A 86 -3.17 19.16 -5.81
C ARG A 86 -3.62 18.66 -7.17
N GLU A 87 -3.90 19.56 -8.10
CA GLU A 87 -4.34 19.22 -9.46
C GLU A 87 -3.24 18.47 -10.22
N GLU A 88 -2.01 18.95 -10.16
CA GLU A 88 -0.86 18.28 -10.77
C GLU A 88 -0.65 16.89 -10.19
N PHE A 89 -0.79 16.75 -8.87
CA PHE A 89 -0.68 15.46 -8.20
C PHE A 89 -1.66 14.44 -8.78
N PHE A 90 -2.94 14.78 -8.85
CA PHE A 90 -3.96 13.84 -9.34
C PHE A 90 -3.87 13.62 -10.85
N ASN A 91 -3.51 14.62 -11.62
CA ASN A 91 -3.25 14.45 -13.05
C ASN A 91 -2.08 13.48 -13.29
N THR A 92 -1.01 13.60 -12.52
CA THR A 92 0.14 12.71 -12.58
C THR A 92 -0.22 11.29 -12.16
N LEU A 93 -0.94 11.15 -11.05
CA LEU A 93 -1.39 9.84 -10.57
C LEU A 93 -2.21 9.12 -11.64
N ASN A 94 -3.12 9.84 -12.27
CA ASN A 94 -3.98 9.30 -13.32
C ASN A 94 -3.17 8.93 -14.58
N ALA A 95 -2.25 9.79 -15.00
CA ALA A 95 -1.38 9.53 -16.14
C ALA A 95 -0.48 8.31 -15.90
N TRP A 96 0.15 8.23 -14.74
CA TRP A 96 1.02 7.11 -14.38
C TRP A 96 0.24 5.81 -14.20
N GLY A 97 -1.00 5.90 -13.73
CA GLY A 97 -1.89 4.74 -13.64
C GLY A 97 -2.19 4.10 -14.99
N LYS A 98 -2.17 4.87 -16.05
CA LYS A 98 -2.41 4.42 -17.43
C LYS A 98 -1.14 4.04 -18.19
N ASP A 99 0.03 4.44 -17.70
CA ASP A 99 1.31 4.21 -18.35
C ASP A 99 1.84 2.83 -17.97
N SER A 100 1.83 1.89 -18.91
CA SER A 100 2.27 0.51 -18.68
C SER A 100 3.76 0.40 -18.35
N THR A 101 4.56 1.44 -18.61
CA THR A 101 5.99 1.45 -18.36
C THR A 101 6.35 2.08 -17.01
N LYS A 102 5.41 2.76 -16.36
CA LYS A 102 5.68 3.53 -15.15
C LYS A 102 5.59 2.67 -13.89
N LYS A 103 6.61 2.77 -13.05
CA LYS A 103 6.66 2.15 -11.73
C LYS A 103 6.55 3.26 -10.68
N PHE A 104 5.58 3.16 -9.77
CA PHE A 104 5.42 4.16 -8.72
C PHE A 104 4.74 3.63 -7.48
N VAL A 105 5.00 4.30 -6.37
CA VAL A 105 4.39 4.05 -5.06
C VAL A 105 3.67 5.32 -4.60
N VAL A 106 2.42 5.18 -4.22
CA VAL A 106 1.66 6.25 -3.56
C VAL A 106 1.60 5.95 -2.07
N LEU A 107 2.02 6.91 -1.25
CA LEU A 107 1.96 6.83 0.21
C LEU A 107 0.83 7.72 0.70
N HIS A 108 -0.17 7.14 1.36
CA HIS A 108 -1.27 7.93 1.91
C HIS A 108 -1.97 7.20 3.06
N HIS A 109 -2.62 7.96 3.95
CA HIS A 109 -3.38 7.35 5.06
C HIS A 109 -4.89 7.45 4.89
N SER A 110 -5.39 8.32 4.02
CA SER A 110 -6.82 8.57 3.87
C SER A 110 -7.28 8.78 2.43
N ILE A 111 -6.41 8.55 1.44
CA ILE A 111 -6.70 8.83 0.02
C ILE A 111 -8.00 8.17 -0.46
N LEU A 112 -8.28 6.96 -0.01
CA LEU A 112 -9.45 6.20 -0.43
C LEU A 112 -10.73 6.66 0.26
N SER A 113 -10.64 7.33 1.42
CA SER A 113 -11.80 7.88 2.12
C SER A 113 -12.24 9.23 1.56
N GLU A 114 -11.39 9.91 0.79
CA GLU A 114 -11.68 11.21 0.19
C GLU A 114 -12.36 11.12 -1.19
N GLY A 115 -12.73 9.92 -1.62
CA GLY A 115 -13.37 9.73 -2.93
C GLY A 115 -12.44 9.90 -4.13
N ILE A 116 -11.15 9.79 -3.90
CA ILE A 116 -10.14 10.00 -4.93
C ILE A 116 -10.09 8.82 -5.89
N ASN A 117 -10.02 9.11 -7.17
CA ASN A 117 -9.89 8.10 -8.21
C ASN A 117 -8.47 7.53 -8.23
N VAL A 118 -8.33 6.25 -7.90
CA VAL A 118 -7.05 5.54 -7.86
C VAL A 118 -6.93 4.50 -8.97
N ASN A 119 -7.53 4.78 -10.12
CA ASN A 119 -7.46 3.90 -11.28
C ASN A 119 -6.01 3.59 -11.65
N GLY A 120 -5.76 2.33 -11.95
CA GLY A 120 -4.45 1.87 -12.39
C GLY A 120 -3.57 1.31 -11.29
N LEU A 121 -3.93 1.45 -10.01
CA LEU A 121 -3.18 0.80 -8.94
C LEU A 121 -3.33 -0.73 -9.03
N GLU A 122 -2.21 -1.43 -8.85
CA GLU A 122 -2.13 -2.87 -9.01
C GLU A 122 -1.99 -3.61 -7.68
N ALA A 123 -1.48 -2.94 -6.66
CA ALA A 123 -1.30 -3.54 -5.34
C ALA A 123 -1.55 -2.53 -4.23
N VAL A 124 -1.98 -3.03 -3.09
CA VAL A 124 -2.14 -2.25 -1.86
C VAL A 124 -1.35 -2.93 -0.76
N LEU A 125 -0.48 -2.17 -0.11
CA LEU A 125 0.24 -2.59 1.08
C LEU A 125 -0.29 -1.82 2.28
N PHE A 126 -0.55 -2.52 3.38
CA PHE A 126 -1.05 -1.89 4.59
C PHE A 126 0.09 -1.79 5.63
N LEU A 127 0.51 -0.56 5.90
CA LEU A 127 1.49 -0.25 6.94
C LEU A 127 0.78 0.16 8.23
N ARG A 128 -0.38 -0.43 8.49
CA ARG A 128 -1.20 -0.14 9.67
C ARG A 128 -2.10 -1.32 9.99
N SER A 129 -2.48 -1.44 11.26
CA SER A 129 -3.59 -2.30 11.63
C SER A 129 -4.88 -1.61 11.22
N MET A 130 -5.75 -2.32 10.56
CA MET A 130 -7.05 -1.82 10.15
C MET A 130 -8.14 -2.76 10.65
N ASP A 131 -9.29 -2.19 10.98
CA ASP A 131 -10.47 -2.99 11.28
C ASP A 131 -11.12 -3.52 9.99
N TYR A 132 -12.13 -4.36 10.14
CA TYR A 132 -12.87 -4.93 9.03
C TYR A 132 -13.46 -3.86 8.10
N ILE A 133 -14.02 -2.80 8.68
CA ILE A 133 -14.64 -1.72 7.90
C ILE A 133 -13.59 -0.99 7.06
N GLY A 134 -12.46 -0.62 7.67
CA GLY A 134 -11.38 0.06 6.95
C GLY A 134 -10.80 -0.77 5.83
N ILE A 135 -10.56 -2.06 6.05
CA ILE A 135 -10.07 -2.96 5.01
C ILE A 135 -11.11 -3.09 3.89
N SER A 136 -12.38 -3.27 4.24
CA SER A 136 -13.47 -3.41 3.28
C SER A 136 -13.60 -2.17 2.39
N GLN A 137 -13.58 -0.99 2.97
CA GLN A 137 -13.67 0.26 2.23
C GLN A 137 -12.45 0.44 1.30
N THR A 138 -11.26 0.14 1.77
CA THR A 138 -10.03 0.27 0.99
C THR A 138 -10.05 -0.67 -0.21
N ILE A 139 -10.26 -1.95 0.02
CA ILE A 139 -10.29 -2.97 -1.04
C ILE A 139 -11.44 -2.71 -2.01
N GLY A 140 -12.62 -2.42 -1.49
CA GLY A 140 -13.80 -2.18 -2.31
C GLY A 140 -13.65 -1.00 -3.25
N ARG A 141 -13.02 0.10 -2.80
CA ARG A 141 -12.78 1.26 -3.66
C ARG A 141 -11.74 1.00 -4.74
N VAL A 142 -10.64 0.38 -4.38
CA VAL A 142 -9.58 0.04 -5.33
C VAL A 142 -10.12 -0.88 -6.43
N ILE A 143 -10.96 -1.84 -6.07
CA ILE A 143 -11.56 -2.77 -7.01
C ILE A 143 -12.63 -2.10 -7.89
N ARG A 144 -13.49 -1.26 -7.30
CA ARG A 144 -14.58 -0.60 -8.03
C ARG A 144 -14.09 0.41 -9.06
N LEU A 145 -12.94 1.02 -8.80
CA LEU A 145 -12.36 2.02 -9.68
C LEU A 145 -11.48 1.39 -10.76
N GLY A 146 -11.18 0.10 -10.62
CA GLY A 146 -10.45 -0.64 -11.63
C GLY A 146 -11.35 -1.05 -12.80
N ASP A 147 -10.79 -1.06 -13.98
CA ASP A 147 -11.41 -1.70 -15.15
C ASP A 147 -11.70 -3.17 -14.80
N ALA A 148 -12.88 -3.67 -15.17
CA ALA A 148 -13.27 -5.07 -14.94
C ALA A 148 -12.31 -6.09 -15.58
N THR A 149 -11.47 -5.66 -16.51
CA THR A 149 -10.44 -6.49 -17.15
C THR A 149 -9.12 -6.50 -16.39
N LYS A 150 -8.94 -5.65 -15.37
CA LYS A 150 -7.71 -5.61 -14.60
C LYS A 150 -7.66 -6.75 -13.60
N THR A 151 -6.63 -7.56 -13.72
CA THR A 151 -6.21 -8.45 -12.65
C THR A 151 -5.73 -7.60 -11.49
N PHE A 152 -6.50 -7.58 -10.43
CA PHE A 152 -6.15 -6.81 -9.26
C PHE A 152 -4.96 -7.44 -8.55
N GLY A 153 -4.08 -6.58 -8.08
CA GLY A 153 -2.86 -7.01 -7.44
C GLY A 153 -3.04 -7.54 -6.02
N LEU A 154 -1.92 -7.78 -5.44
CA LEU A 154 -1.71 -8.30 -4.10
C LEU A 154 -2.12 -7.29 -3.04
N VAL A 155 -2.81 -7.73 -2.01
CA VAL A 155 -3.05 -6.95 -0.80
C VAL A 155 -2.18 -7.55 0.30
N CYS A 156 -1.16 -6.82 0.73
CA CYS A 156 -0.27 -7.24 1.81
C CYS A 156 -0.62 -6.48 3.09
N ILE A 157 -0.78 -7.21 4.18
CA ILE A 157 -1.01 -6.63 5.49
C ILE A 157 0.12 -7.05 6.41
N PRO A 158 0.91 -6.10 6.95
CA PRO A 158 1.86 -6.43 8.01
C PRO A 158 1.07 -6.92 9.24
N VAL A 159 1.34 -8.11 9.68
CA VAL A 159 0.64 -8.72 10.80
C VAL A 159 1.60 -8.90 11.95
N TYR A 160 1.23 -8.35 13.10
CA TYR A 160 1.96 -8.56 14.34
C TYR A 160 1.48 -9.86 15.01
N SER A 161 2.41 -10.57 15.62
CA SER A 161 2.19 -11.95 16.13
C SER A 161 0.95 -12.13 16.99
N LYS A 162 0.51 -11.10 17.71
CA LYS A 162 -0.69 -11.17 18.58
C LYS A 162 -2.02 -11.03 17.86
N VAL A 163 -2.01 -10.56 16.61
CA VAL A 163 -3.25 -10.27 15.84
C VAL A 163 -3.31 -11.03 14.51
N GLY A 164 -2.29 -11.85 14.22
CA GLY A 164 -2.12 -12.49 12.92
C GLY A 164 -3.33 -13.28 12.42
N ILE A 165 -3.80 -14.22 13.21
CA ILE A 165 -4.93 -15.09 12.82
C ILE A 165 -6.22 -14.29 12.67
N SER A 166 -6.48 -13.40 13.62
CA SER A 166 -7.68 -12.54 13.58
C SER A 166 -7.69 -11.63 12.36
N THR A 167 -6.54 -11.03 12.04
CA THR A 167 -6.41 -10.15 10.87
C THR A 167 -6.56 -10.94 9.58
N SER A 168 -5.94 -12.10 9.47
CA SER A 168 -6.08 -12.98 8.30
C SER A 168 -7.54 -13.33 8.03
N ARG A 169 -8.29 -13.69 9.08
CA ARG A 169 -9.71 -14.01 8.94
C ARG A 169 -10.53 -12.82 8.48
N LYS A 170 -10.24 -11.63 8.99
CA LYS A 170 -10.92 -10.39 8.57
C LYS A 170 -10.66 -10.08 7.10
N VAL A 171 -9.42 -10.20 6.67
CA VAL A 171 -9.04 -9.97 5.27
C VAL A 171 -9.70 -11.00 4.36
N GLN A 172 -9.69 -12.28 4.74
CA GLN A 172 -10.37 -13.32 3.98
C GLN A 172 -11.87 -13.03 3.84
N ALA A 173 -12.52 -12.64 4.92
CA ALA A 173 -13.94 -12.30 4.90
C ALA A 173 -14.24 -11.12 3.96
N VAL A 174 -13.38 -10.10 3.94
CA VAL A 174 -13.52 -8.97 3.03
C VAL A 174 -13.36 -9.41 1.58
N VAL A 175 -12.33 -10.18 1.28
CA VAL A 175 -12.06 -10.68 -0.07
C VAL A 175 -13.23 -11.55 -0.56
N ASP A 176 -13.70 -12.46 0.29
CA ASP A 176 -14.83 -13.34 -0.05
C ASP A 176 -16.10 -12.53 -0.32
N THR A 177 -16.37 -11.50 0.47
CA THR A 177 -17.53 -10.63 0.30
C THR A 177 -17.45 -9.83 -1.00
N VAL A 178 -16.29 -9.23 -1.28
CA VAL A 178 -16.09 -8.36 -2.45
C VAL A 178 -16.12 -9.16 -3.75
N PHE A 179 -15.52 -10.34 -3.76
CA PHE A 179 -15.40 -11.15 -4.98
C PHE A 179 -16.46 -12.25 -5.10
N ASN A 180 -17.19 -12.53 -4.03
CA ASN A 180 -18.27 -13.52 -3.99
C ASN A 180 -17.87 -14.89 -4.59
N LYS A 181 -16.63 -15.35 -4.39
CA LYS A 181 -16.14 -16.60 -4.99
C LYS A 181 -15.56 -17.61 -4.02
N GLY A 182 -15.38 -17.27 -2.77
CA GLY A 182 -14.98 -18.21 -1.71
C GLY A 182 -13.67 -18.96 -1.91
N GLU A 183 -12.87 -18.66 -2.94
CA GLU A 183 -11.57 -19.30 -3.10
C GLU A 183 -10.52 -18.61 -2.22
N PRO A 184 -9.73 -19.37 -1.45
CA PRO A 184 -8.71 -18.79 -0.60
C PRO A 184 -7.65 -18.09 -1.43
N ALA A 185 -7.53 -16.78 -1.24
CA ALA A 185 -6.51 -15.97 -1.88
C ALA A 185 -5.52 -15.43 -0.84
N ILE A 186 -5.44 -16.09 0.33
CA ILE A 186 -4.57 -15.66 1.41
C ILE A 186 -3.41 -16.62 1.56
N SER A 187 -2.19 -16.07 1.58
CA SER A 187 -1.02 -16.78 2.07
C SER A 187 -0.40 -16.00 3.23
N ILE A 188 0.08 -16.72 4.23
CA ILE A 188 0.78 -16.14 5.36
C ILE A 188 2.27 -16.34 5.14
N VAL A 189 3.01 -15.22 5.10
CA VAL A 189 4.46 -15.26 4.95
C VAL A 189 5.09 -14.85 6.26
N ASN A 190 5.95 -15.70 6.80
CA ASN A 190 6.71 -15.42 8.02
C ASN A 190 8.08 -14.86 7.61
N ASN A 191 8.34 -13.66 8.07
CA ASN A 191 9.64 -13.01 7.89
C ASN A 191 10.58 -13.29 9.07
#